data_1689fb1848991dd98933b3ae360b9120
#
_entry.id   1689fb1848991dd98933b3ae360b9120
#
_cell.length_a   1.000
_cell.length_b   1.000
_cell.length_c   1.000
_cell.angle_alpha   90.00
_cell.angle_beta   90.00
_cell.angle_gamma   90.00
#
_symmetry.space_group_name_H-M   'P 1'
#
loop_
_entity.id
_entity.type
_entity.pdbx_description
1 polymer ?
#
loop_
_entity_poly.entity_id
_entity_poly.type
_entity_poly.pdbx_seq_one_letter_code
_entity_poly.pdbx_strand_id
1 'polypeptide(L)'
;MSEYKNLPIVMTSINDTPYGFSYVGVNAKDTPGGTGGFCIMASDGKTSRLCVFFERRVSNSQKCSVWFRTTDGAGKWCSWTALQ
;
A
#
# COMPACT_ATOMS: atom_id res chain seq x y z
N MET A 1 9.53 16.30 23.10
CA MET A 1 9.05 14.92 22.86
C MET A 1 8.29 14.89 21.54
N SER A 2 8.49 13.83 20.80
CA SER A 2 7.87 13.69 19.51
C SER A 2 6.41 13.28 19.65
N GLU A 3 5.57 13.88 18.83
CA GLU A 3 4.17 13.49 18.71
C GLU A 3 3.94 12.42 17.66
N TYR A 4 4.99 12.03 16.97
CA TYR A 4 4.86 11.08 15.87
C TYR A 4 4.76 9.67 16.40
N LYS A 5 3.86 8.93 15.84
CA LYS A 5 3.76 7.50 16.10
C LYS A 5 4.29 6.76 14.88
N ASN A 6 5.06 5.73 15.14
CA ASN A 6 5.58 4.91 14.07
C ASN A 6 4.47 4.05 13.51
N LEU A 7 4.35 4.07 12.19
CA LEU A 7 3.47 3.13 11.51
C LEU A 7 4.12 1.75 11.50
N PRO A 8 3.33 0.69 11.41
CA PRO A 8 3.89 -0.62 11.09
C PRO A 8 4.70 -0.55 9.80
N ILE A 9 5.85 -1.19 9.78
CA ILE A 9 6.71 -1.25 8.61
C ILE A 9 6.72 -2.67 8.11
N VAL A 10 6.31 -2.86 6.86
CA VAL A 10 6.21 -4.17 6.25
C VAL A 10 7.29 -4.30 5.18
N MET A 11 8.14 -5.31 5.33
CA MET A 11 9.29 -5.52 4.44
C MET A 11 9.13 -6.75 3.57
N THR A 12 8.11 -7.55 3.78
CA THR A 12 7.93 -8.82 3.06
C THR A 12 7.09 -8.65 1.80
N SER A 13 5.84 -8.27 1.97
CA SER A 13 4.91 -8.06 0.85
C SER A 13 3.85 -7.07 1.29
N ILE A 14 3.41 -6.24 0.35
CA ILE A 14 2.30 -5.33 0.63
C ILE A 14 1.04 -6.11 1.01
N ASN A 15 0.94 -7.37 0.59
CA ASN A 15 -0.20 -8.22 0.96
C ASN A 15 -0.22 -8.57 2.44
N ASP A 16 0.89 -8.39 3.13
CA ASP A 16 1.02 -8.69 4.56
C ASP A 16 0.72 -7.49 5.46
N THR A 17 0.33 -6.36 4.89
CA THR A 17 0.07 -5.16 5.70
C THR A 17 -1.17 -5.36 6.56
N PRO A 18 -1.12 -4.90 7.82
CA PRO A 18 -2.34 -4.91 8.63
C PRO A 18 -3.34 -3.89 8.13
N TYR A 19 -4.57 -3.99 8.62
CA TYR A 19 -5.59 -2.98 8.29
C TYR A 19 -5.18 -1.63 8.87
N GLY A 20 -5.57 -0.56 8.18
CA GLY A 20 -5.18 0.78 8.53
C GLY A 20 -3.96 1.23 7.76
N PHE A 21 -3.21 2.14 8.36
CA PHE A 21 -2.02 2.71 7.73
C PHE A 21 -0.78 1.88 8.03
N SER A 22 0.07 1.74 7.02
CA SER A 22 1.36 1.09 7.16
C SER A 22 2.37 1.75 6.23
N TYR A 23 3.66 1.52 6.47
CA TYR A 23 4.70 1.85 5.53
C TYR A 23 5.26 0.56 4.94
N VAL A 24 5.39 0.52 3.62
CA VAL A 24 5.89 -0.65 2.91
C VAL A 24 7.29 -0.33 2.43
N GLY A 25 8.26 -1.16 2.80
CA GLY A 25 9.65 -0.93 2.47
C GLY A 25 9.95 -1.19 1.00
N VAL A 26 11.08 -0.66 0.55
CA VAL A 26 11.45 -0.70 -0.87
C VAL A 26 11.66 -2.13 -1.38
N ASN A 27 12.03 -3.05 -0.49
CA ASN A 27 12.26 -4.44 -0.89
C ASN A 27 11.04 -5.33 -0.74
N ALA A 28 9.90 -4.76 -0.33
CA ALA A 28 8.68 -5.54 -0.20
C ALA A 28 8.17 -5.95 -1.58
N LYS A 29 7.55 -7.13 -1.63
CA LYS A 29 7.04 -7.68 -2.87
C LYS A 29 5.64 -7.18 -3.15
N ASP A 30 5.21 -7.33 -4.38
CA ASP A 30 3.84 -7.11 -4.85
C ASP A 30 3.42 -5.64 -4.85
N THR A 31 4.35 -4.71 -4.74
CA THR A 31 4.06 -3.30 -4.93
C THR A 31 3.99 -2.99 -6.42
N PRO A 32 3.23 -1.95 -6.81
CA PRO A 32 3.03 -1.69 -8.23
C PRO A 32 4.28 -1.21 -8.96
N GLY A 33 5.16 -0.48 -8.27
CA GLY A 33 6.33 0.09 -8.93
C GLY A 33 7.65 -0.43 -8.44
N GLY A 34 7.64 -1.39 -7.52
CA GLY A 34 8.88 -1.91 -6.96
C GLY A 34 9.56 -0.95 -6.00
N THR A 35 8.86 0.05 -5.51
CA THR A 35 9.38 1.03 -4.56
C THR A 35 8.58 0.98 -3.27
N GLY A 36 9.11 1.63 -2.23
CA GLY A 36 8.41 1.74 -0.98
C GLY A 36 7.37 2.85 -0.99
N GLY A 37 6.55 2.90 0.04
CA GLY A 37 5.56 3.94 0.19
C GLY A 37 4.58 3.66 1.31
N PHE A 38 3.59 4.51 1.41
CA PHE A 38 2.56 4.39 2.44
C PHE A 38 1.38 3.60 1.90
N CYS A 39 0.76 2.83 2.77
CA CYS A 39 -0.31 1.94 2.37
C CYS A 39 -1.50 2.09 3.31
N ILE A 40 -2.69 2.06 2.74
CA ILE A 40 -3.92 1.94 3.50
C ILE A 40 -4.57 0.61 3.10
N MET A 41 -4.86 -0.23 4.10
CA MET A 41 -5.54 -1.49 3.87
C MET A 41 -6.88 -1.45 4.60
N ALA A 42 -7.95 -1.71 3.87
CA ALA A 42 -9.29 -1.69 4.42
C ALA A 42 -10.05 -2.94 3.99
N SER A 43 -11.11 -3.27 4.71
CA SER A 43 -11.91 -4.45 4.43
C SER A 43 -13.37 -4.15 4.80
N ASP A 44 -14.28 -4.85 4.12
CA ASP A 44 -15.70 -4.81 4.50
C ASP A 44 -16.01 -5.74 5.67
N GLY A 45 -14.98 -6.41 6.19
CA GLY A 45 -15.14 -7.35 7.30
C GLY A 45 -15.58 -8.73 6.87
N LYS A 46 -15.69 -8.99 5.58
CA LYS A 46 -16.13 -10.28 5.06
C LYS A 46 -15.13 -10.83 4.07
N THR A 47 -15.26 -10.46 2.81
CA THR A 47 -14.41 -11.02 1.75
C THR A 47 -13.68 -9.97 0.93
N SER A 48 -14.15 -8.73 0.97
CA SER A 48 -13.59 -7.69 0.11
C SER A 48 -12.55 -6.86 0.84
N ARG A 49 -11.46 -6.58 0.15
CA ARG A 49 -10.40 -5.73 0.69
C ARG A 49 -10.02 -4.68 -0.34
N LEU A 50 -9.54 -3.56 0.17
CA LEU A 50 -9.03 -2.46 -0.64
C LEU A 50 -7.63 -2.15 -0.17
N CYS A 51 -6.71 -1.99 -1.12
CA CYS A 51 -5.36 -1.54 -0.82
C CYS A 51 -5.07 -0.30 -1.64
N VAL A 52 -4.69 0.78 -0.97
CA VAL A 52 -4.27 2.02 -1.61
C VAL A 52 -2.81 2.24 -1.28
N PHE A 53 -2.01 2.46 -2.30
CA PHE A 53 -0.56 2.60 -2.14
C PHE A 53 -0.12 3.95 -2.67
N PHE A 54 0.51 4.73 -1.78
CA PHE A 54 1.06 6.04 -2.09
C PHE A 54 2.55 5.87 -2.28
N GLU A 55 2.98 5.83 -3.52
CA GLU A 55 4.36 5.54 -3.86
C GLU A 55 5.27 6.66 -3.42
N ARG A 56 6.34 6.33 -2.68
CA ARG A 56 7.31 7.31 -2.25
C ARG A 56 8.21 7.73 -3.40
N ARG A 57 8.44 9.02 -3.52
CA ARG A 57 9.35 9.56 -4.53
C ARG A 57 10.69 9.87 -3.92
N VAL A 58 11.72 9.78 -4.73
CA VAL A 58 13.09 10.07 -4.30
C VAL A 58 13.48 11.51 -4.56
N SER A 59 12.70 12.24 -5.34
CA SER A 59 12.99 13.62 -5.71
C SER A 59 11.71 14.44 -5.63
N ASN A 60 11.82 15.66 -5.12
CA ASN A 60 10.67 16.53 -5.01
C ASN A 60 10.21 17.09 -6.37
N SER A 61 10.96 16.85 -7.42
CA SER A 61 10.53 17.23 -8.76
C SER A 61 9.65 16.17 -9.42
N GLN A 62 9.53 15.00 -8.82
CA GLN A 62 8.67 13.93 -9.34
C GLN A 62 7.26 14.12 -8.82
N LYS A 63 6.29 13.78 -9.66
CA LYS A 63 4.89 13.76 -9.25
C LYS A 63 4.64 12.53 -8.40
N CYS A 64 3.77 12.67 -7.41
CA CYS A 64 3.35 11.53 -6.61
C CYS A 64 2.47 10.61 -7.43
N SER A 65 2.57 9.33 -7.16
CA SER A 65 1.72 8.32 -7.78
C SER A 65 0.92 7.62 -6.71
N VAL A 66 -0.34 7.36 -7.02
CA VAL A 66 -1.24 6.63 -6.14
C VAL A 66 -1.79 5.46 -6.92
N TRP A 67 -1.76 4.29 -6.31
CA TRP A 67 -2.25 3.05 -6.92
C TRP A 67 -3.30 2.45 -6.00
N PHE A 68 -4.20 1.70 -6.58
CA PHE A 68 -5.16 0.97 -5.77
C PHE A 68 -5.51 -0.35 -6.42
N ARG A 69 -6.00 -1.26 -5.61
CA ARG A 69 -6.59 -2.50 -6.09
C ARG A 69 -7.56 -3.00 -5.04
N THR A 70 -8.49 -3.82 -5.48
CA THR A 70 -9.43 -4.51 -4.62
C THR A 70 -9.32 -6.00 -4.87
N THR A 71 -9.93 -6.79 -4.00
CA THR A 71 -10.05 -8.22 -4.23
C THR A 71 -11.28 -8.51 -5.08
N ASP A 72 -11.25 -9.62 -5.80
CA ASP A 72 -12.39 -10.09 -6.57
C ASP A 72 -13.34 -10.90 -5.68
N GLY A 73 -14.35 -11.51 -6.28
CA GLY A 73 -15.34 -12.28 -5.55
C GLY A 73 -14.78 -13.54 -4.89
N ALA A 74 -13.61 -14.00 -5.30
CA ALA A 74 -12.93 -15.14 -4.71
C ALA A 74 -11.88 -14.73 -3.68
N GLY A 75 -11.76 -13.44 -3.38
CA GLY A 75 -10.79 -12.93 -2.43
C GLY A 75 -9.39 -12.75 -3.00
N LYS A 76 -9.22 -12.84 -4.30
CA LYS A 76 -7.91 -12.65 -4.94
C LYS A 76 -7.74 -11.19 -5.35
N TRP A 77 -6.51 -10.70 -5.23
CA TRP A 77 -6.20 -9.34 -5.62
C TRP A 77 -6.29 -9.15 -7.12
N CYS A 78 -6.96 -8.08 -7.52
CA CYS A 78 -6.93 -7.63 -8.91
C CYS A 78 -5.62 -6.92 -9.20
N SER A 79 -5.40 -6.58 -10.46
CA SER A 79 -4.22 -5.84 -10.84
C SER A 79 -4.24 -4.43 -10.28
N TRP A 80 -3.06 -3.86 -10.09
CA TRP A 80 -2.94 -2.48 -9.65
C TRP A 80 -3.48 -1.52 -10.70
N THR A 81 -4.18 -0.50 -10.26
CA THR A 81 -4.67 0.59 -11.11
C THR A 81 -4.08 1.89 -10.61
N ALA A 82 -3.50 2.66 -11.52
CA ALA A 82 -2.99 3.97 -11.17
C ALA A 82 -4.13 4.98 -11.11
N LEU A 83 -4.11 5.81 -10.07
CA LEU A 83 -5.05 6.89 -9.88
C LEU A 83 -4.49 8.13 -10.57
N GLN A 84 -4.70 8.26 -11.82
CA GLN A 84 -4.16 9.41 -12.54
C GLN A 84 -5.22 10.01 -13.41
#